data_b4632f9bd26ec27cc1f67eff11c7ebe3
#
_entry.id   b4632f9bd26ec27cc1f67eff11c7ebe3
#
_cell.length_a   1.000
_cell.length_b   1.000
_cell.length_c   1.000
_cell.angle_alpha   90.00
_cell.angle_beta   90.00
_cell.angle_gamma   90.00
#
_symmetry.space_group_name_H-M   'P 1'
#
loop_
_entity.id
_entity.type
_entity.pdbx_description
1 polymer ?
#
loop_
_entity_poly.entity_id
_entity_poly.type
_entity_poly.pdbx_seq_one_letter_code
_entity_poly.pdbx_strand_id
1 'polypeptide(L)'
;MVGEFALRALGIPFFHKAHSAPRQFRFLKDKATGEVFYVNTPSSTITFKYESNPRGYFKPGNVVDHVTNAWGFRGPDFSSHEEPGTVRLLFLGDSFTFGEGVHFEDTFAEVTAKLLPQLLGRENLKVKSYNLGVGGYNTTEELFLLKSMGLQLRPDAIVLCYVLNDAEPALFQID
;
A
#
# COMPACT_ATOMS: atom_id res chain seq x y z
N MET A 1 16.27 12.88 13.43
CA MET A 1 17.75 13.02 13.41
C MET A 1 18.46 12.19 14.49
N VAL A 2 18.07 12.20 15.76
CA VAL A 2 18.75 11.41 16.81
C VAL A 2 18.67 9.89 16.55
N GLY A 3 17.54 9.38 16.07
CA GLY A 3 17.36 7.95 15.76
C GLY A 3 18.22 7.46 14.58
N GLU A 4 18.47 8.29 13.58
CA GLU A 4 19.31 7.96 12.43
C GLU A 4 20.78 7.79 12.81
N PHE A 5 21.28 8.65 13.68
CA PHE A 5 22.66 8.56 14.20
C PHE A 5 22.87 7.27 15.00
N ALA A 6 21.91 6.89 15.83
CA ALA A 6 21.99 5.66 16.60
C ALA A 6 21.99 4.41 15.71
N LEU A 7 21.17 4.38 14.67
CA LEU A 7 21.12 3.26 13.71
C LEU A 7 22.41 3.16 12.90
N ARG A 8 22.99 4.27 12.46
CA ARG A 8 24.29 4.30 11.77
C ARG A 8 25.43 3.80 12.67
N ALA A 9 25.44 4.21 13.95
CA ALA A 9 26.43 3.76 14.92
C ALA A 9 26.37 2.25 15.20
N LEU A 10 25.18 1.65 15.04
CA LEU A 10 24.95 0.21 15.17
C LEU A 10 25.18 -0.56 13.86
N GLY A 11 25.66 0.12 12.79
CA GLY A 11 25.87 -0.53 11.49
C GLY A 11 24.58 -0.98 10.79
N ILE A 12 23.42 -0.47 11.22
CA ILE A 12 22.14 -0.78 10.58
C ILE A 12 22.04 0.05 9.29
N PRO A 13 21.94 -0.59 8.12
CA PRO A 13 21.88 0.14 6.86
C PRO A 13 20.60 0.98 6.79
N PHE A 14 20.78 2.25 6.51
CA PHE A 14 19.68 3.19 6.29
C PHE A 14 19.46 3.35 4.79
N PHE A 15 18.24 3.13 4.35
CA PHE A 15 17.87 3.26 2.94
C PHE A 15 17.29 4.65 2.70
N HIS A 16 18.06 5.54 2.09
CA HIS A 16 17.54 6.82 1.61
C HIS A 16 16.95 6.65 0.21
N LYS A 17 15.73 7.11 0.05
CA LYS A 17 15.08 7.27 -1.24
C LYS A 17 15.78 8.41 -1.97
N ALA A 18 16.59 8.12 -2.99
CA ALA A 18 17.35 9.12 -3.73
C ALA A 18 16.48 9.87 -4.75
N HIS A 19 15.54 9.16 -5.40
CA HIS A 19 14.68 9.73 -6.43
C HIS A 19 13.43 8.90 -6.63
N SER A 20 12.31 9.56 -6.90
CA SER A 20 11.13 8.94 -7.49
C SER A 20 10.70 9.76 -8.69
N ALA A 21 10.25 9.11 -9.75
CA ALA A 21 9.53 9.82 -10.79
C ALA A 21 8.32 10.55 -10.17
N PRO A 22 7.92 11.72 -10.69
CA PRO A 22 6.72 12.40 -10.19
C PRO A 22 5.55 11.43 -10.21
N ARG A 23 4.90 11.26 -9.05
CA ARG A 23 3.69 10.45 -8.99
C ARG A 23 2.59 11.17 -9.75
N GLN A 24 1.90 10.42 -10.59
CA GLN A 24 0.67 10.87 -11.20
C GLN A 24 -0.49 10.25 -10.42
N PHE A 25 -1.50 11.05 -10.17
CA PHE A 25 -2.68 10.65 -9.43
C PHE A 25 -3.93 10.80 -10.28
N ARG A 26 -4.89 9.91 -10.07
CA ARG A 26 -6.26 10.08 -10.53
C ARG A 26 -7.08 10.60 -9.37
N PHE A 27 -7.69 11.76 -9.56
CA PHE A 27 -8.57 12.36 -8.57
C PHE A 27 -9.98 11.77 -8.66
N LEU A 28 -10.57 11.52 -7.51
CA LEU A 28 -11.91 10.99 -7.32
C LEU A 28 -12.70 12.01 -6.51
N LYS A 29 -13.95 12.25 -6.90
CA LYS A 29 -14.83 13.17 -6.17
C LYS A 29 -15.96 12.38 -5.52
N ASP A 30 -16.14 12.59 -4.21
CA ASP A 30 -17.32 12.10 -3.52
C ASP A 30 -18.54 12.85 -4.01
N LYS A 31 -19.56 12.13 -4.46
CA LYS A 31 -20.79 12.74 -4.98
C LYS A 31 -21.68 13.32 -3.89
N ALA A 32 -21.56 12.82 -2.66
CA ALA A 32 -22.39 13.23 -1.54
C ALA A 32 -21.81 14.45 -0.81
N THR A 33 -20.48 14.44 -0.58
CA THR A 33 -19.79 15.49 0.18
C THR A 33 -19.13 16.53 -0.73
N GLY A 34 -18.83 16.17 -1.98
CA GLY A 34 -18.07 16.99 -2.91
C GLY A 34 -16.56 16.94 -2.69
N GLU A 35 -16.10 16.23 -1.65
CA GLU A 35 -14.69 16.09 -1.33
C GLU A 35 -13.92 15.40 -2.44
N VAL A 36 -12.65 15.78 -2.61
CA VAL A 36 -11.76 15.26 -3.64
C VAL A 36 -10.68 14.41 -3.00
N PHE A 37 -10.52 13.20 -3.50
CA PHE A 37 -9.53 12.23 -3.07
C PHE A 37 -8.66 11.83 -4.27
N TYR A 38 -7.61 11.10 -4.04
CA TYR A 38 -6.73 10.65 -5.10
C TYR A 38 -6.34 9.19 -4.92
N VAL A 39 -6.08 8.50 -6.03
CA VAL A 39 -5.43 7.20 -6.07
C VAL A 39 -4.27 7.28 -7.05
N ASN A 40 -3.33 6.36 -7.01
CA ASN A 40 -2.28 6.34 -8.03
C ASN A 40 -2.90 6.14 -9.42
N THR A 41 -2.21 6.60 -10.46
CA THR A 41 -2.66 6.38 -11.83
C THR A 41 -2.84 4.87 -12.08
N PRO A 42 -4.00 4.45 -12.58
CA PRO A 42 -4.23 3.05 -12.92
C PRO A 42 -3.28 2.52 -13.97
N SER A 43 -2.99 1.21 -13.90
CA SER A 43 -2.19 0.48 -14.90
C SER A 43 -0.87 1.18 -15.22
N SER A 44 -0.19 1.67 -14.20
CA SER A 44 1.05 2.44 -14.31
C SER A 44 2.18 1.81 -13.50
N THR A 45 3.40 2.27 -13.75
CA THR A 45 4.58 1.88 -12.97
C THR A 45 5.16 3.11 -12.29
N ILE A 46 5.34 3.01 -10.97
CA ILE A 46 5.98 4.02 -10.15
C ILE A 46 7.35 3.47 -9.77
N THR A 47 8.43 4.11 -10.22
CA THR A 47 9.80 3.66 -9.94
C THR A 47 10.41 4.50 -8.83
N PHE A 48 10.91 3.82 -7.80
CA PHE A 48 11.70 4.43 -6.74
C PHE A 48 13.17 4.04 -6.92
N LYS A 49 14.05 5.01 -6.80
CA LYS A 49 15.49 4.80 -6.80
C LYS A 49 16.05 5.12 -5.42
N TYR A 50 16.94 4.27 -4.94
CA TYR A 50 17.60 4.39 -3.65
C TYR A 50 19.09 4.68 -3.81
N GLU A 51 19.70 5.30 -2.82
CA GLU A 51 21.15 5.64 -2.85
C GLU A 51 22.02 4.39 -2.77
N SER A 52 21.56 3.36 -2.11
CA SER A 52 22.34 2.14 -1.87
C SER A 52 21.47 0.89 -1.85
N ASN A 53 22.09 -0.26 -2.04
CA ASN A 53 21.44 -1.57 -2.01
C ASN A 53 22.33 -2.59 -1.25
N PRO A 54 22.60 -2.35 0.04
CA PRO A 54 23.58 -3.17 0.78
C PRO A 54 23.15 -4.62 0.97
N ARG A 55 21.86 -4.93 0.82
CA ARG A 55 21.30 -6.30 0.91
C ARG A 55 21.06 -6.95 -0.46
N GLY A 56 21.37 -6.26 -1.55
CA GLY A 56 21.10 -6.79 -2.90
C GLY A 56 19.62 -6.95 -3.23
N TYR A 57 18.73 -6.27 -2.50
CA TYR A 57 17.27 -6.43 -2.62
C TYR A 57 16.70 -5.74 -3.87
N PHE A 58 17.25 -4.59 -4.23
CA PHE A 58 16.77 -3.82 -5.36
C PHE A 58 17.36 -4.33 -6.69
N LYS A 59 16.66 -4.09 -7.77
CA LYS A 59 17.16 -4.33 -9.13
C LYS A 59 18.45 -3.55 -9.41
N PRO A 60 19.23 -3.89 -10.45
CA PRO A 60 20.37 -3.10 -10.89
C PRO A 60 20.00 -1.62 -11.04
N GLY A 61 20.86 -0.72 -10.56
CA GLY A 61 20.58 0.70 -10.47
C GLY A 61 19.86 1.13 -9.19
N ASN A 62 19.71 0.22 -8.23
CA ASN A 62 19.06 0.43 -6.93
C ASN A 62 17.60 0.87 -7.06
N VAL A 63 16.88 0.26 -7.99
CA VAL A 63 15.48 0.61 -8.27
C VAL A 63 14.52 -0.47 -7.82
N VAL A 64 13.32 -0.06 -7.45
CA VAL A 64 12.16 -0.91 -7.25
C VAL A 64 10.97 -0.32 -7.98
N ASP A 65 10.27 -1.16 -8.73
CA ASP A 65 9.08 -0.78 -9.48
C ASP A 65 7.82 -1.19 -8.73
N HIS A 66 6.88 -0.27 -8.65
CA HIS A 66 5.58 -0.47 -8.06
C HIS A 66 4.53 -0.40 -9.14
N VAL A 67 4.07 -1.54 -9.59
CA VAL A 67 3.02 -1.63 -10.63
C VAL A 67 1.66 -1.47 -9.98
N THR A 68 0.84 -0.61 -10.54
CA THR A 68 -0.55 -0.39 -10.13
C THR A 68 -1.52 -1.13 -11.07
N ASN A 69 -2.56 -1.68 -10.49
CA ASN A 69 -3.64 -2.35 -11.21
C ASN A 69 -4.61 -1.33 -11.87
N ALA A 70 -5.65 -1.82 -12.53
CA ALA A 70 -6.67 -0.99 -13.19
C ALA A 70 -7.43 -0.06 -12.24
N TRP A 71 -7.34 -0.27 -10.92
CA TRP A 71 -7.97 0.57 -9.91
C TRP A 71 -7.00 1.62 -9.32
N GLY A 72 -5.70 1.53 -9.61
CA GLY A 72 -4.66 2.42 -9.10
C GLY A 72 -3.99 1.94 -7.80
N PHE A 73 -4.16 0.66 -7.43
CA PHE A 73 -3.56 0.04 -6.25
C PHE A 73 -2.52 -0.99 -6.64
N ARG A 74 -1.63 -1.34 -5.72
CA ARG A 74 -0.63 -2.37 -5.98
C ARG A 74 -1.24 -3.75 -6.12
N GLY A 75 -0.66 -4.54 -7.00
CA GLY A 75 -1.00 -5.94 -7.20
C GLY A 75 -1.89 -6.22 -8.41
N PRO A 76 -2.45 -7.41 -8.50
CA PRO A 76 -3.32 -7.81 -9.59
C PRO A 76 -4.64 -7.02 -9.56
N ASP A 77 -5.35 -7.04 -10.67
CA ASP A 77 -6.67 -6.43 -10.75
C ASP A 77 -7.62 -7.00 -9.71
N PHE A 78 -8.37 -6.13 -9.08
CA PHE A 78 -9.35 -6.53 -8.09
C PHE A 78 -10.55 -7.15 -8.77
N SER A 79 -10.95 -8.30 -8.27
CA SER A 79 -12.17 -8.98 -8.72
C SER A 79 -13.22 -8.89 -7.63
N SER A 80 -14.37 -8.35 -7.97
CA SER A 80 -15.59 -8.43 -7.14
C SER A 80 -16.26 -9.81 -7.26
N HIS A 81 -15.78 -10.66 -8.17
CA HIS A 81 -16.32 -12.01 -8.32
C HIS A 81 -15.91 -12.86 -7.12
N GLU A 82 -16.91 -13.43 -6.47
CA GLU A 82 -16.71 -14.29 -5.32
C GLU A 82 -16.14 -15.64 -5.76
N GLU A 83 -14.96 -15.96 -5.28
CA GLU A 83 -14.45 -17.32 -5.33
C GLU A 83 -14.89 -18.03 -4.04
N PRO A 84 -15.77 -19.03 -4.13
CA PRO A 84 -16.25 -19.76 -2.95
C PRO A 84 -15.08 -20.29 -2.11
N GLY A 85 -15.16 -20.10 -0.80
CA GLY A 85 -14.13 -20.56 0.15
C GLY A 85 -12.87 -19.70 0.20
N THR A 86 -12.86 -18.51 -0.41
CA THR A 86 -11.74 -17.56 -0.32
C THR A 86 -12.03 -16.49 0.73
N VAL A 87 -11.14 -16.34 1.70
CA VAL A 87 -11.13 -15.23 2.67
C VAL A 87 -10.49 -13.99 2.02
N ARG A 88 -11.17 -12.87 2.10
CA ARG A 88 -10.74 -11.59 1.52
C ARG A 88 -10.34 -10.63 2.62
N LEU A 89 -9.07 -10.27 2.62
CA LEU A 89 -8.48 -9.31 3.56
C LEU A 89 -8.29 -7.97 2.85
N LEU A 90 -8.90 -6.93 3.36
CA LEU A 90 -8.73 -5.58 2.88
C LEU A 90 -7.76 -4.83 3.79
N PHE A 91 -6.68 -4.28 3.23
CA PHE A 91 -5.71 -3.47 3.96
C PHE A 91 -5.89 -2.01 3.56
N LEU A 92 -6.12 -1.15 4.56
CA LEU A 92 -6.19 0.30 4.42
C LEU A 92 -4.98 0.93 5.10
N GLY A 93 -4.47 2.00 4.57
CA GLY A 93 -3.34 2.72 5.11
C GLY A 93 -2.63 3.58 4.06
N ASP A 94 -1.51 4.12 4.45
CA ASP A 94 -0.70 5.07 3.71
C ASP A 94 0.42 4.42 2.86
N SER A 95 1.58 5.09 2.79
CA SER A 95 2.77 4.62 2.08
C SER A 95 3.36 3.31 2.65
N PHE A 96 3.19 3.06 3.95
CA PHE A 96 3.62 1.80 4.57
C PHE A 96 2.76 0.63 4.07
N THR A 97 1.46 0.82 3.99
CA THR A 97 0.53 -0.18 3.45
C THR A 97 0.72 -0.35 1.95
N PHE A 98 0.92 0.74 1.22
CA PHE A 98 1.32 0.67 -0.19
C PHE A 98 2.59 -0.18 -0.37
N GLY A 99 3.49 -0.16 0.61
CA GLY A 99 4.76 -0.89 0.59
C GLY A 99 5.81 -0.19 -0.24
N GLU A 100 6.08 1.09 0.04
CA GLU A 100 7.17 1.82 -0.61
C GLU A 100 8.51 1.14 -0.37
N GLY A 101 9.26 0.88 -1.43
CA GLY A 101 10.59 0.27 -1.33
C GLY A 101 10.62 -1.24 -1.16
N VAL A 102 9.48 -1.94 -1.18
CA VAL A 102 9.44 -3.40 -1.18
C VAL A 102 8.80 -3.93 -2.46
N HIS A 103 9.18 -5.14 -2.88
CA HIS A 103 8.50 -5.84 -3.96
C HIS A 103 7.05 -6.17 -3.56
N PHE A 104 6.18 -6.35 -4.54
CA PHE A 104 4.75 -6.59 -4.25
C PHE A 104 4.55 -7.82 -3.36
N GLU A 105 5.21 -8.90 -3.70
CA GLU A 105 5.16 -10.18 -2.99
C GLU A 105 5.70 -10.14 -1.55
N ASP A 106 6.47 -9.10 -1.22
CA ASP A 106 7.06 -8.88 0.10
C ASP A 106 6.29 -7.83 0.92
N THR A 107 5.21 -7.26 0.37
CA THR A 107 4.34 -6.40 1.18
C THR A 107 3.71 -7.20 2.31
N PHE A 108 3.55 -6.58 3.48
CA PHE A 108 2.95 -7.29 4.61
C PHE A 108 1.53 -7.79 4.32
N ALA A 109 0.79 -7.12 3.42
CA ALA A 109 -0.52 -7.57 2.97
C ALA A 109 -0.44 -8.93 2.26
N GLU A 110 0.48 -9.07 1.29
CA GLU A 110 0.69 -10.33 0.58
C GLU A 110 1.29 -11.41 1.47
N VAL A 111 2.27 -11.06 2.30
CA VAL A 111 2.87 -11.98 3.26
C VAL A 111 1.82 -12.49 4.26
N THR A 112 0.92 -11.63 4.73
CA THR A 112 -0.19 -12.03 5.61
C THR A 112 -1.11 -13.02 4.89
N ALA A 113 -1.53 -12.73 3.68
CA ALA A 113 -2.40 -13.63 2.91
C ALA A 113 -1.74 -15.00 2.68
N LYS A 114 -0.45 -15.02 2.44
CA LYS A 114 0.34 -16.25 2.21
C LYS A 114 0.51 -17.09 3.48
N LEU A 115 0.75 -16.44 4.63
CA LEU A 115 1.06 -17.15 5.88
C LEU A 115 -0.18 -17.50 6.70
N LEU A 116 -1.28 -16.78 6.56
CA LEU A 116 -2.47 -16.94 7.39
C LEU A 116 -3.05 -18.37 7.35
N PRO A 117 -3.16 -19.07 6.20
CA PRO A 117 -3.64 -20.46 6.15
C PRO A 117 -2.82 -21.39 7.04
N GLN A 118 -1.51 -21.28 7.00
CA GLN A 118 -0.59 -22.09 7.82
C GLN A 118 -0.72 -21.73 9.30
N LEU A 119 -0.77 -20.45 9.64
CA LEU A 119 -0.91 -19.99 11.03
C LEU A 119 -2.21 -20.46 11.69
N LEU A 120 -3.28 -20.61 10.89
CA LEU A 120 -4.57 -21.12 11.35
C LEU A 120 -4.68 -22.64 11.32
N GLY A 121 -3.66 -23.38 10.89
CA GLY A 121 -3.73 -24.84 10.66
C GLY A 121 -4.74 -25.22 9.57
N ARG A 122 -5.01 -24.33 8.61
CA ARG A 122 -5.97 -24.50 7.50
C ARG A 122 -5.27 -24.34 6.16
N GLU A 123 -4.35 -25.23 5.84
CA GLU A 123 -3.50 -25.11 4.65
C GLU A 123 -4.27 -25.00 3.32
N ASN A 124 -5.48 -25.55 3.25
CA ASN A 124 -6.35 -25.45 2.08
C ASN A 124 -7.17 -24.14 2.02
N LEU A 125 -7.06 -23.28 3.03
CA LEU A 125 -7.77 -21.99 3.04
C LEU A 125 -7.16 -21.08 1.98
N LYS A 126 -7.98 -20.61 1.05
CA LYS A 126 -7.58 -19.57 0.11
C LYS A 126 -7.73 -18.22 0.78
N VAL A 127 -6.69 -17.42 0.75
CA VAL A 127 -6.71 -16.05 1.27
C VAL A 127 -6.29 -15.11 0.14
N LYS A 128 -7.03 -14.03 -0.05
CA LYS A 128 -6.74 -12.97 -1.01
C LYS A 128 -6.59 -11.66 -0.28
N SER A 129 -5.50 -10.95 -0.55
CA SER A 129 -5.28 -9.60 -0.05
C SER A 129 -5.75 -8.57 -1.07
N TYR A 130 -6.33 -7.48 -0.58
CA TYR A 130 -6.59 -6.26 -1.32
C TYR A 130 -5.85 -5.13 -0.64
N ASN A 131 -4.72 -4.73 -1.22
CA ASN A 131 -3.91 -3.66 -0.68
C ASN A 131 -4.41 -2.32 -1.23
N LEU A 132 -5.14 -1.56 -0.41
CA LEU A 132 -5.63 -0.22 -0.72
C LEU A 132 -4.76 0.89 -0.11
N GLY A 133 -3.49 0.60 0.15
CA GLY A 133 -2.55 1.62 0.60
C GLY A 133 -2.30 2.70 -0.45
N VAL A 134 -2.31 3.95 -0.03
CA VAL A 134 -2.02 5.13 -0.88
C VAL A 134 -1.10 6.08 -0.12
N GLY A 135 0.07 6.37 -0.69
CA GLY A 135 1.05 7.21 -0.01
C GLY A 135 0.51 8.60 0.33
N GLY A 136 0.64 8.98 1.60
CA GLY A 136 0.20 10.27 2.13
C GLY A 136 -1.25 10.32 2.61
N TYR A 137 -1.96 9.20 2.61
CA TYR A 137 -3.31 9.13 3.17
C TYR A 137 -3.29 9.28 4.69
N ASN A 138 -4.37 9.83 5.20
CA ASN A 138 -4.74 9.85 6.61
C ASN A 138 -6.05 9.09 6.83
N THR A 139 -6.50 8.98 8.07
CA THR A 139 -7.71 8.23 8.42
C THR A 139 -8.98 8.72 7.69
N THR A 140 -9.09 10.02 7.36
CA THR A 140 -10.26 10.56 6.63
C THR A 140 -10.28 10.03 5.20
N GLU A 141 -9.14 10.04 4.53
CA GLU A 141 -9.01 9.56 3.15
C GLU A 141 -9.17 8.04 3.08
N GLU A 142 -8.66 7.30 4.08
CA GLU A 142 -8.86 5.86 4.20
C GLU A 142 -10.33 5.49 4.39
N LEU A 143 -11.06 6.23 5.23
CA LEU A 143 -12.49 6.04 5.44
C LEU A 143 -13.28 6.31 4.15
N PHE A 144 -12.92 7.36 3.42
CA PHE A 144 -13.50 7.62 2.11
C PHE A 144 -13.25 6.45 1.15
N LEU A 145 -12.01 6.00 1.07
CA LEU A 145 -11.62 4.89 0.19
C LEU A 145 -12.36 3.61 0.54
N LEU A 146 -12.49 3.31 1.83
CA LEU A 146 -13.27 2.17 2.30
C LEU A 146 -14.72 2.23 1.80
N LYS A 147 -15.39 3.37 1.99
CA LYS A 147 -16.79 3.56 1.61
C LYS A 147 -17.00 3.56 0.11
N SER A 148 -16.13 4.22 -0.64
CA SER A 148 -16.29 4.41 -2.09
C SER A 148 -15.90 3.19 -2.92
N MET A 149 -14.90 2.43 -2.47
CA MET A 149 -14.30 1.33 -3.24
C MET A 149 -14.16 0.04 -2.43
N GLY A 150 -13.65 0.13 -1.20
CA GLY A 150 -13.25 -1.03 -0.41
C GLY A 150 -14.40 -1.99 -0.12
N LEU A 151 -15.56 -1.48 0.29
CA LEU A 151 -16.74 -2.31 0.60
C LEU A 151 -17.32 -3.02 -0.62
N GLN A 152 -17.09 -2.51 -1.84
CA GLN A 152 -17.52 -3.17 -3.08
C GLN A 152 -16.76 -4.48 -3.33
N LEU A 153 -15.56 -4.63 -2.73
CA LEU A 153 -14.75 -5.85 -2.80
C LEU A 153 -15.26 -6.93 -1.84
N ARG A 154 -16.28 -6.64 -1.02
CA ARG A 154 -16.89 -7.54 -0.04
C ARG A 154 -15.85 -8.24 0.84
N PRO A 155 -15.01 -7.47 1.57
CA PRO A 155 -13.98 -8.06 2.44
C PRO A 155 -14.61 -8.84 3.59
N ASP A 156 -13.99 -9.96 3.96
CA ASP A 156 -14.34 -10.72 5.15
C ASP A 156 -13.69 -10.13 6.41
N ALA A 157 -12.56 -9.45 6.23
CA ALA A 157 -11.92 -8.66 7.28
C ALA A 157 -11.23 -7.42 6.72
N ILE A 158 -11.20 -6.36 7.52
CA ILE A 158 -10.55 -5.09 7.21
C ILE A 158 -9.43 -4.88 8.22
N VAL A 159 -8.23 -4.60 7.71
CA VAL A 159 -7.06 -4.27 8.50
C VAL A 159 -6.73 -2.79 8.27
N LEU A 160 -6.95 -1.97 9.27
CA LEU A 160 -6.53 -0.57 9.27
C LEU A 160 -5.09 -0.50 9.81
N CYS A 161 -4.19 -0.04 8.95
CA CYS A 161 -2.76 0.05 9.25
C CYS A 161 -2.42 1.48 9.65
N TYR A 162 -2.74 1.82 10.90
CA TYR A 162 -2.58 3.15 11.44
C TYR A 162 -1.11 3.50 11.69
N VAL A 163 -0.68 4.67 11.22
CA VAL A 163 0.64 5.25 11.50
C VAL A 163 0.50 6.69 12.03
N LEU A 164 1.58 7.30 12.49
CA LEU A 164 1.51 8.58 13.19
C LEU A 164 0.98 9.75 12.33
N ASN A 165 1.22 9.72 11.03
CA ASN A 165 0.73 10.74 10.10
C ASN A 165 -0.79 10.63 9.83
N ASP A 166 -1.45 9.54 10.22
CA ASP A 166 -2.91 9.40 10.03
C ASP A 166 -3.71 10.39 10.86
N ALA A 167 -3.10 10.97 11.90
CA ALA A 167 -3.68 12.03 12.70
C ALA A 167 -3.47 13.44 12.10
N GLU A 168 -2.70 13.58 11.02
CA GLU A 168 -2.44 14.85 10.35
C GLU A 168 -3.57 15.19 9.37
N PRO A 169 -3.74 16.50 9.03
CA PRO A 169 -4.65 16.91 7.96
C PRO A 169 -4.29 16.25 6.62
N ALA A 170 -5.29 16.04 5.77
CA ALA A 170 -5.06 15.52 4.42
C ALA A 170 -4.06 16.41 3.64
N LEU A 171 -3.14 15.76 2.91
CA LEU A 171 -2.09 16.46 2.14
C LEU A 171 -2.65 17.39 1.06
N PHE A 172 -3.84 17.10 0.57
CA PHE A 172 -4.53 17.87 -0.46
C PHE A 172 -5.90 18.31 0.06
N GLN A 173 -5.92 19.34 0.93
CA GLN A 173 -7.14 20.14 1.12
C GLN A 173 -7.18 21.13 -0.04
N ILE A 174 -8.08 20.87 -1.00
CA ILE A 174 -8.41 21.84 -2.03
C ILE A 174 -9.53 22.70 -1.45
N ASP A 175 -9.17 23.91 -1.00
CA ASP A 175 -10.13 24.96 -0.61
C ASP A 175 -10.99 25.39 -1.81
#